data_7af443877b50c844bf6f644c7023e88d
#
_entry.id   7af443877b50c844bf6f644c7023e88d
#
_cell.length_a   1.000
_cell.length_b   1.000
_cell.length_c   1.000
_cell.angle_alpha   90.00
_cell.angle_beta   90.00
_cell.angle_gamma   90.00
#
_symmetry.space_group_name_H-M   'P 1'
#
loop_
_entity.id
_entity.type
_entity.pdbx_description
1 polymer ?
#
loop_
_entity_poly.entity_id
_entity_poly.type
_entity_poly.pdbx_seq_one_letter_code
_entity_poly.pdbx_strand_id
1 'polypeptide(L)'
;MKQSVHNPSVVPGYRFVIYAMTVLMCVIGYGDRAVLAAGMPLIGQEFGLSTTQVGWVLSSFLWSYFILNLPAALLLDRFGPRVVGMLSVVMWSVAMILGALSGTLVQFLIARVLLGAGEAATFSLGNKVVNAWAPVRERSVMMTAFTCGIQIGLAAGAAVGAWLIMQYGWRVAFVVLGVVGCLWAAAWFVAYPAHDRPSAPVGSVSGGQGLSLRPLLRSRSFWCVVGAQCTGNYANFLMMTWVPTYLVSTLHMDLLHSGANTAICYLAAACLSMAGSRAGEWILARSGNGIGARRRVVAFFLSLVMVVAVLPLCTTALEIMGVLSLAMGAIIAALGTNMALLAELLVERRYLGSVTGFMLTFSNGIGILAPVATGYLVAATGNFHAVFYVTACIVLAGALTAWLGPRHMFHAAAGHDHAGNEVQQGAGS
;
A
#
# COMPACT_ATOMS: atom_id res chain seq x y z
N MET A 1 -4.86 -12.66 37.13
CA MET A 1 -5.36 -11.34 37.52
C MET A 1 -5.59 -10.51 36.25
N LYS A 2 -6.86 -10.28 35.90
CA LYS A 2 -7.27 -9.46 34.73
C LYS A 2 -7.17 -8.00 35.14
N GLN A 3 -6.17 -7.28 34.67
CA GLN A 3 -6.23 -5.82 34.69
C GLN A 3 -6.87 -5.35 33.38
N SER A 4 -8.17 -5.15 33.42
CA SER A 4 -8.88 -4.30 32.45
C SER A 4 -8.47 -2.85 32.71
N VAL A 5 -7.54 -2.31 31.95
CA VAL A 5 -7.33 -0.86 31.91
C VAL A 5 -8.51 -0.27 31.14
N HIS A 6 -9.60 -0.12 31.83
CA HIS A 6 -10.74 0.67 31.38
C HIS A 6 -10.39 2.14 31.69
N ASN A 7 -10.13 2.94 30.69
CA ASN A 7 -10.02 4.40 30.86
C ASN A 7 -11.47 4.96 30.95
N PRO A 8 -11.94 5.39 32.14
CA PRO A 8 -13.36 5.67 32.37
C PRO A 8 -13.87 7.00 31.80
N SER A 9 -13.07 7.71 31.01
CA SER A 9 -13.41 9.07 30.54
C SER A 9 -13.78 9.17 29.04
N VAL A 10 -13.83 8.07 28.30
CA VAL A 10 -14.20 8.11 26.87
C VAL A 10 -15.66 7.71 26.72
N VAL A 11 -16.51 8.67 26.34
CA VAL A 11 -17.90 8.39 25.92
C VAL A 11 -17.90 7.25 24.91
N PRO A 12 -18.69 6.17 25.09
CA PRO A 12 -18.62 4.97 24.25
C PRO A 12 -18.74 5.23 22.74
N GLY A 13 -19.37 6.31 22.33
CA GLY A 13 -19.47 6.73 20.93
C GLY A 13 -18.24 7.46 20.35
N TYR A 14 -17.37 8.01 21.22
CA TYR A 14 -16.27 8.87 20.76
C TYR A 14 -15.20 8.13 19.95
N ARG A 15 -15.01 6.83 20.21
CA ARG A 15 -14.10 5.98 19.43
C ARG A 15 -14.44 5.97 17.94
N PHE A 16 -15.72 6.05 17.59
CA PHE A 16 -16.14 6.06 16.17
C PHE A 16 -15.73 7.35 15.45
N VAL A 17 -15.64 8.47 16.18
CA VAL A 17 -15.10 9.73 15.65
C VAL A 17 -13.62 9.54 15.31
N ILE A 18 -12.84 8.95 16.23
CA ILE A 18 -11.41 8.68 16.00
C ILE A 18 -11.21 7.70 14.83
N TYR A 19 -12.06 6.67 14.70
CA TYR A 19 -12.02 5.75 13.56
C TYR A 19 -12.33 6.45 12.25
N ALA A 20 -13.40 7.23 12.20
CA ALA A 20 -13.79 7.99 11.00
C ALA A 20 -12.67 8.95 10.58
N MET A 21 -12.06 9.64 11.52
CA MET A 21 -10.94 10.53 11.24
C MET A 21 -9.72 9.76 10.72
N THR A 22 -9.43 8.58 11.28
CA THR A 22 -8.31 7.74 10.82
C THR A 22 -8.53 7.23 9.40
N VAL A 23 -9.76 6.81 9.07
CA VAL A 23 -10.15 6.41 7.71
C VAL A 23 -10.06 7.61 6.76
N LEU A 24 -10.59 8.77 7.17
CA LEU A 24 -10.57 10.00 6.36
C LEU A 24 -9.13 10.46 6.07
N MET A 25 -8.21 10.32 7.03
CA MET A 25 -6.78 10.57 6.80
C MET A 25 -6.24 9.70 5.64
N CYS A 26 -6.59 8.42 5.63
CA CYS A 26 -6.19 7.51 4.56
C CYS A 26 -6.81 7.92 3.21
N VAL A 27 -8.09 8.31 3.22
CA VAL A 27 -8.80 8.80 2.02
C VAL A 27 -8.12 10.04 1.45
N ILE A 28 -7.76 11.02 2.30
CA ILE A 28 -7.08 12.25 1.86
C ILE A 28 -5.73 11.91 1.23
N GLY A 29 -4.84 11.19 1.93
CA GLY A 29 -3.49 10.89 1.42
C GLY A 29 -3.51 10.10 0.11
N TYR A 30 -4.41 9.13 -0.05
CA TYR A 30 -4.55 8.41 -1.33
C TYR A 30 -5.28 9.23 -2.39
N GLY A 31 -6.15 10.15 -2.00
CA GLY A 31 -6.73 11.16 -2.88
C GLY A 31 -5.65 12.05 -3.51
N ASP A 32 -4.71 12.55 -2.71
CA ASP A 32 -3.58 13.38 -3.17
C ASP A 32 -2.73 12.66 -4.24
N ARG A 33 -2.50 11.36 -4.07
CA ARG A 33 -1.78 10.53 -5.05
C ARG A 33 -2.55 10.40 -6.37
N ALA A 34 -3.86 10.17 -6.29
CA ALA A 34 -4.71 10.02 -7.47
C ALA A 34 -4.84 11.34 -8.25
N VAL A 35 -4.92 12.48 -7.55
CA VAL A 35 -4.97 13.81 -8.19
C VAL A 35 -3.66 14.13 -8.93
N LEU A 36 -2.50 13.76 -8.38
CA LEU A 36 -1.24 13.87 -9.11
C LEU A 36 -1.28 13.04 -10.40
N ALA A 37 -1.65 11.77 -10.29
CA ALA A 37 -1.69 10.87 -11.44
C ALA A 37 -2.65 11.38 -12.53
N ALA A 38 -3.83 11.89 -12.14
CA ALA A 38 -4.79 12.51 -13.05
C ALA A 38 -4.27 13.79 -13.69
N GLY A 39 -3.57 14.66 -12.93
CA GLY A 39 -3.02 15.92 -13.41
C GLY A 39 -1.71 15.81 -14.20
N MET A 40 -1.09 14.63 -14.19
CA MET A 40 0.25 14.44 -14.77
C MET A 40 0.37 14.82 -16.25
N PRO A 41 -0.63 14.55 -17.13
CA PRO A 41 -0.57 15.00 -18.51
C PRO A 41 -0.42 16.53 -18.65
N LEU A 42 -1.16 17.31 -17.86
CA LEU A 42 -1.09 18.78 -17.88
C LEU A 42 0.19 19.30 -17.23
N ILE A 43 0.58 18.74 -16.11
CA ILE A 43 1.83 19.07 -15.40
C ILE A 43 3.03 18.78 -16.32
N GLY A 44 3.01 17.64 -17.02
CA GLY A 44 4.06 17.25 -17.94
C GLY A 44 4.18 18.20 -19.13
N GLN A 45 3.05 18.65 -19.68
CA GLN A 45 3.03 19.65 -20.75
C GLN A 45 3.57 21.01 -20.28
N GLU A 46 3.14 21.48 -19.11
CA GLU A 46 3.54 22.77 -18.58
C GLU A 46 5.03 22.87 -18.26
N PHE A 47 5.62 21.81 -17.70
CA PHE A 47 7.06 21.75 -17.41
C PHE A 47 7.90 21.21 -18.58
N GLY A 48 7.28 20.85 -19.71
CA GLY A 48 7.98 20.29 -20.87
C GLY A 48 8.66 18.96 -20.59
N LEU A 49 8.02 18.08 -19.79
CA LEU A 49 8.63 16.84 -19.32
C LEU A 49 8.64 15.77 -20.40
N SER A 50 9.76 15.09 -20.56
CA SER A 50 9.82 13.81 -21.28
C SER A 50 9.09 12.71 -20.48
N THR A 51 8.68 11.64 -21.17
CA THR A 51 7.99 10.49 -20.52
C THR A 51 8.84 9.88 -19.41
N THR A 52 10.16 9.86 -19.57
CA THR A 52 11.09 9.41 -18.53
C THR A 52 11.05 10.32 -17.30
N GLN A 53 11.03 11.64 -17.49
CA GLN A 53 10.92 12.59 -16.37
C GLN A 53 9.57 12.49 -15.67
N VAL A 54 8.48 12.23 -16.39
CA VAL A 54 7.17 11.91 -15.81
C VAL A 54 7.27 10.70 -14.87
N GLY A 55 7.95 9.64 -15.28
CA GLY A 55 8.17 8.46 -14.42
C GLY A 55 8.93 8.79 -13.12
N TRP A 56 9.96 9.64 -13.21
CA TRP A 56 10.69 10.13 -12.03
C TRP A 56 9.83 11.02 -11.13
N VAL A 57 9.00 11.89 -11.68
CA VAL A 57 8.07 12.72 -10.91
C VAL A 57 7.05 11.85 -10.18
N LEU A 58 6.46 10.86 -10.85
CA LEU A 58 5.49 9.93 -10.26
C LEU A 58 6.10 9.06 -9.15
N SER A 59 7.39 8.73 -9.23
CA SER A 59 8.08 7.95 -8.21
C SER A 59 8.68 8.80 -7.07
N SER A 60 8.89 10.10 -7.27
CA SER A 60 9.71 10.93 -6.38
C SER A 60 9.26 10.94 -4.93
N PHE A 61 7.94 10.97 -4.67
CA PHE A 61 7.42 10.93 -3.31
C PHE A 61 7.60 9.55 -2.65
N LEU A 62 7.59 8.47 -3.45
CA LEU A 62 7.72 7.10 -2.94
C LEU A 62 9.10 6.86 -2.32
N TRP A 63 10.16 7.49 -2.84
CA TRP A 63 11.52 7.38 -2.29
C TRP A 63 11.60 7.92 -0.87
N SER A 64 11.11 9.14 -0.65
CA SER A 64 11.10 9.74 0.69
C SER A 64 10.14 9.01 1.63
N TYR A 65 8.96 8.63 1.16
CA TYR A 65 8.00 7.79 1.89
C TYR A 65 8.66 6.49 2.39
N PHE A 66 9.39 5.81 1.51
CA PHE A 66 10.07 4.56 1.83
C PHE A 66 11.20 4.74 2.86
N ILE A 67 12.08 5.71 2.62
CA ILE A 67 13.25 5.97 3.49
C ILE A 67 12.80 6.42 4.88
N LEU A 68 11.76 7.26 4.96
CA LEU A 68 11.31 7.87 6.20
C LEU A 68 10.23 7.08 6.94
N ASN A 69 9.75 5.96 6.39
CA ASN A 69 8.72 5.14 7.04
C ASN A 69 9.15 4.66 8.43
N LEU A 70 10.36 4.12 8.57
CA LEU A 70 10.89 3.68 9.87
C LEU A 70 11.16 4.86 10.83
N PRO A 71 11.86 5.94 10.46
CA PRO A 71 11.98 7.14 11.29
C PRO A 71 10.63 7.69 11.74
N ALA A 72 9.63 7.77 10.86
CA ALA A 72 8.30 8.25 11.20
C ALA A 72 7.59 7.36 12.23
N ALA A 73 7.75 6.04 12.14
CA ALA A 73 7.23 5.10 13.14
C ALA A 73 7.90 5.30 14.51
N LEU A 74 9.21 5.54 14.55
CA LEU A 74 9.93 5.84 15.79
C LEU A 74 9.50 7.17 16.41
N LEU A 75 9.28 8.20 15.59
CA LEU A 75 8.72 9.48 16.05
C LEU A 75 7.30 9.29 16.62
N LEU A 76 6.48 8.45 15.97
CA LEU A 76 5.15 8.11 16.44
C LEU A 76 5.17 7.41 17.80
N ASP A 77 6.15 6.55 18.05
CA ASP A 77 6.31 5.91 19.36
C ASP A 77 6.74 6.89 20.44
N ARG A 78 7.57 7.87 20.10
CA ARG A 78 8.09 8.87 21.04
C ARG A 78 7.08 9.96 21.36
N PHE A 79 6.40 10.52 20.36
CA PHE A 79 5.56 11.72 20.50
C PHE A 79 4.06 11.42 20.49
N GLY A 80 3.66 10.18 20.18
CA GLY A 80 2.28 9.73 20.20
C GLY A 80 1.45 10.14 18.97
N PRO A 81 0.25 9.52 18.81
CA PRO A 81 -0.60 9.68 17.64
C PRO A 81 -1.14 11.09 17.44
N ARG A 82 -1.41 11.84 18.52
CA ARG A 82 -1.96 13.19 18.45
C ARG A 82 -1.02 14.15 17.71
N VAL A 83 0.23 14.20 18.16
CA VAL A 83 1.24 15.15 17.63
C VAL A 83 1.74 14.71 16.26
N VAL A 84 2.14 13.44 16.14
CA VAL A 84 2.68 12.93 14.88
C VAL A 84 1.60 12.92 13.80
N GLY A 85 0.36 12.56 14.12
CA GLY A 85 -0.75 12.62 13.16
C GLY A 85 -0.98 14.04 12.63
N MET A 86 -1.03 15.04 13.52
CA MET A 86 -1.16 16.43 13.09
C MET A 86 0.03 16.88 12.24
N LEU A 87 1.27 16.69 12.73
CA LEU A 87 2.46 17.17 12.02
C LEU A 87 2.65 16.50 10.67
N SER A 88 2.41 15.21 10.58
CA SER A 88 2.47 14.48 9.31
C SER A 88 1.50 15.06 8.29
N VAL A 89 0.22 15.23 8.67
CA VAL A 89 -0.79 15.75 7.75
C VAL A 89 -0.52 17.20 7.39
N VAL A 90 -0.11 18.05 8.32
CA VAL A 90 0.30 19.44 8.00
C VAL A 90 1.46 19.45 7.02
N MET A 91 2.49 18.61 7.25
CA MET A 91 3.67 18.56 6.39
C MET A 91 3.31 18.17 4.95
N TRP A 92 2.52 17.11 4.75
CA TRP A 92 2.14 16.74 3.38
C TRP A 92 1.16 17.73 2.75
N SER A 93 0.26 18.33 3.53
CA SER A 93 -0.69 19.35 3.03
C SER A 93 0.03 20.63 2.59
N VAL A 94 1.00 21.08 3.37
CA VAL A 94 1.89 22.20 2.98
C VAL A 94 2.69 21.83 1.73
N ALA A 95 3.17 20.58 1.63
CA ALA A 95 3.86 20.10 0.45
C ALA A 95 2.97 20.12 -0.81
N MET A 96 1.67 19.79 -0.69
CA MET A 96 0.70 19.96 -1.79
C MET A 96 0.60 21.41 -2.23
N ILE A 97 0.45 22.35 -1.30
CA ILE A 97 0.38 23.80 -1.60
C ILE A 97 1.67 24.29 -2.23
N LEU A 98 2.84 23.89 -1.70
CA LEU A 98 4.14 24.24 -2.30
C LEU A 98 4.29 23.65 -3.71
N GLY A 99 3.78 22.44 -3.96
CA GLY A 99 3.71 21.85 -5.28
C GLY A 99 2.87 22.69 -6.25
N ALA A 100 1.74 23.21 -5.80
CA ALA A 100 0.90 24.12 -6.59
C ALA A 100 1.59 25.44 -6.93
N LEU A 101 2.43 25.95 -6.03
CA LEU A 101 3.16 27.20 -6.19
C LEU A 101 4.49 27.05 -6.96
N SER A 102 4.87 25.82 -7.33
CA SER A 102 6.13 25.57 -8.02
C SER A 102 6.14 26.18 -9.43
N GLY A 103 7.19 26.93 -9.73
CA GLY A 103 7.46 27.48 -11.07
C GLY A 103 8.51 26.67 -11.84
N THR A 104 9.19 25.73 -11.18
CA THR A 104 10.23 24.89 -11.78
C THR A 104 10.05 23.42 -11.39
N LEU A 105 10.54 22.51 -12.23
CA LEU A 105 10.53 21.08 -11.95
C LEU A 105 11.24 20.75 -10.62
N VAL A 106 12.35 21.42 -10.31
CA VAL A 106 13.11 21.19 -9.08
C VAL A 106 12.27 21.53 -7.85
N GLN A 107 11.58 22.68 -7.85
CA GLN A 107 10.68 23.07 -6.77
C GLN A 107 9.55 22.06 -6.60
N PHE A 108 8.97 21.58 -7.73
CA PHE A 108 7.93 20.57 -7.72
C PHE A 108 8.43 19.24 -7.12
N LEU A 109 9.63 18.78 -7.50
CA LEU A 109 10.25 17.57 -6.95
C LEU A 109 10.54 17.69 -5.45
N ILE A 110 11.01 18.84 -4.98
CA ILE A 110 11.21 19.11 -3.55
C ILE A 110 9.88 18.98 -2.79
N ALA A 111 8.81 19.57 -3.34
CA ALA A 111 7.47 19.42 -2.76
C ALA A 111 7.02 17.96 -2.74
N ARG A 112 7.31 17.15 -3.78
CA ARG A 112 7.01 15.71 -3.80
C ARG A 112 7.77 14.91 -2.72
N VAL A 113 9.05 15.21 -2.53
CA VAL A 113 9.88 14.61 -1.48
C VAL A 113 9.34 14.97 -0.10
N LEU A 114 8.96 16.22 0.13
CA LEU A 114 8.36 16.67 1.39
C LEU A 114 7.00 16.00 1.65
N LEU A 115 6.19 15.82 0.60
CA LEU A 115 4.92 15.10 0.68
C LEU A 115 5.13 13.65 1.14
N GLY A 116 6.06 12.93 0.51
CA GLY A 116 6.36 11.55 0.90
C GLY A 116 6.88 11.42 2.32
N ALA A 117 7.67 12.41 2.78
CA ALA A 117 8.12 12.48 4.18
C ALA A 117 6.92 12.64 5.15
N GLY A 118 5.97 13.51 4.82
CA GLY A 118 4.75 13.69 5.61
C GLY A 118 3.88 12.44 5.66
N GLU A 119 3.67 11.77 4.53
CA GLU A 119 2.83 10.58 4.46
C GLU A 119 3.45 9.33 5.13
N ALA A 120 4.76 9.31 5.38
CA ALA A 120 5.49 8.13 5.87
C ALA A 120 4.93 7.54 7.17
N ALA A 121 4.29 8.34 8.03
CA ALA A 121 3.70 7.87 9.28
C ALA A 121 2.30 7.24 9.11
N THR A 122 1.63 7.41 7.98
CA THR A 122 0.18 7.14 7.81
C THR A 122 -0.23 5.73 8.22
N PHE A 123 0.46 4.70 7.74
CA PHE A 123 0.15 3.30 8.06
C PHE A 123 0.45 2.95 9.51
N SER A 124 1.59 3.39 10.01
CA SER A 124 1.99 3.17 11.41
C SER A 124 1.02 3.86 12.37
N LEU A 125 0.57 5.07 12.03
CA LEU A 125 -0.43 5.83 12.78
C LEU A 125 -1.78 5.11 12.78
N GLY A 126 -2.30 4.71 11.62
CA GLY A 126 -3.55 3.97 11.49
C GLY A 126 -3.55 2.69 12.33
N ASN A 127 -2.49 1.89 12.23
CA ASN A 127 -2.30 0.68 13.03
C ASN A 127 -2.29 0.99 14.53
N LYS A 128 -1.54 1.98 14.97
CA LYS A 128 -1.42 2.35 16.37
C LYS A 128 -2.75 2.83 16.94
N VAL A 129 -3.47 3.68 16.22
CA VAL A 129 -4.80 4.18 16.62
C VAL A 129 -5.81 3.04 16.70
N VAL A 130 -5.90 2.16 15.69
CA VAL A 130 -6.81 1.01 15.73
C VAL A 130 -6.51 0.10 16.91
N ASN A 131 -5.23 -0.19 17.18
CA ASN A 131 -4.86 -1.05 18.30
C ASN A 131 -5.13 -0.42 19.67
N ALA A 132 -5.02 0.92 19.79
CA ALA A 132 -5.28 1.64 21.02
C ALA A 132 -6.78 1.79 21.34
N TRP A 133 -7.60 2.05 20.33
CA TRP A 133 -9.00 2.42 20.50
C TRP A 133 -9.99 1.27 20.24
N ALA A 134 -9.63 0.29 19.37
CA ALA A 134 -10.53 -0.81 19.02
C ALA A 134 -10.43 -1.98 20.03
N PRO A 135 -11.56 -2.42 20.58
CA PRO A 135 -11.63 -3.68 21.28
C PRO A 135 -11.17 -4.84 20.37
N VAL A 136 -10.62 -5.90 20.94
CA VAL A 136 -10.06 -7.03 20.18
C VAL A 136 -11.03 -7.56 19.11
N ARG A 137 -12.33 -7.57 19.41
CA ARG A 137 -13.38 -8.03 18.47
C ARG A 137 -13.55 -7.12 17.24
N GLU A 138 -13.25 -5.82 17.37
CA GLU A 138 -13.48 -4.80 16.34
C GLU A 138 -12.21 -4.46 15.55
N ARG A 139 -11.02 -4.83 16.04
CA ARG A 139 -9.73 -4.46 15.42
C ARG A 139 -9.63 -4.84 13.96
N SER A 140 -10.03 -6.06 13.61
CA SER A 140 -10.00 -6.54 12.24
C SER A 140 -10.92 -5.71 11.33
N VAL A 141 -12.15 -5.42 11.79
CA VAL A 141 -13.11 -4.62 11.04
C VAL A 141 -12.60 -3.19 10.84
N MET A 142 -12.00 -2.58 11.89
CA MET A 142 -11.46 -1.23 11.81
C MET A 142 -10.22 -1.15 10.91
N MET A 143 -9.34 -2.16 10.95
CA MET A 143 -8.23 -2.26 10.00
C MET A 143 -8.71 -2.41 8.56
N THR A 144 -9.74 -3.20 8.34
CA THR A 144 -10.37 -3.33 7.01
C THR A 144 -10.97 -2.00 6.56
N ALA A 145 -11.69 -1.29 7.42
CA ALA A 145 -12.23 0.02 7.10
C ALA A 145 -11.11 1.04 6.76
N PHE A 146 -10.02 1.03 7.52
CA PHE A 146 -8.85 1.87 7.24
C PHE A 146 -8.23 1.55 5.88
N THR A 147 -8.07 0.28 5.54
CA THR A 147 -7.52 -0.13 4.23
C THR A 147 -8.51 0.09 3.08
N CYS A 148 -9.83 0.00 3.30
CA CYS A 148 -10.83 0.41 2.32
C CYS A 148 -10.74 1.91 2.00
N GLY A 149 -10.30 2.74 2.96
CA GLY A 149 -10.02 4.15 2.75
C GLY A 149 -9.02 4.40 1.61
N ILE A 150 -8.11 3.46 1.32
CA ILE A 150 -7.18 3.53 0.18
C ILE A 150 -7.96 3.60 -1.14
N GLN A 151 -8.84 2.64 -1.37
CA GLN A 151 -9.59 2.54 -2.64
C GLN A 151 -10.59 3.67 -2.80
N ILE A 152 -11.23 4.07 -1.70
CA ILE A 152 -12.13 5.23 -1.67
C ILE A 152 -11.34 6.51 -1.98
N GLY A 153 -10.16 6.68 -1.39
CA GLY A 153 -9.29 7.83 -1.63
C GLY A 153 -8.82 7.91 -3.08
N LEU A 154 -8.35 6.79 -3.64
CA LEU A 154 -7.94 6.71 -5.04
C LEU A 154 -9.10 7.02 -5.99
N ALA A 155 -10.29 6.46 -5.74
CA ALA A 155 -11.47 6.71 -6.56
C ALA A 155 -11.95 8.17 -6.44
N ALA A 156 -12.08 8.70 -5.22
CA ALA A 156 -12.49 10.08 -4.98
C ALA A 156 -11.46 11.07 -5.57
N GLY A 157 -10.17 10.83 -5.35
CA GLY A 157 -9.11 11.66 -5.91
C GLY A 157 -9.08 11.65 -7.43
N ALA A 158 -9.30 10.49 -8.07
CA ALA A 158 -9.37 10.40 -9.52
C ALA A 158 -10.56 11.18 -10.08
N ALA A 159 -11.78 11.01 -9.54
CA ALA A 159 -12.97 11.66 -10.04
C ALA A 159 -13.03 13.15 -9.67
N VAL A 160 -12.94 13.47 -8.36
CA VAL A 160 -13.03 14.86 -7.86
C VAL A 160 -11.81 15.65 -8.29
N GLY A 161 -10.63 15.02 -8.29
CA GLY A 161 -9.39 15.65 -8.73
C GLY A 161 -9.44 16.01 -10.22
N ALA A 162 -9.87 15.11 -11.08
CA ALA A 162 -10.03 15.40 -12.51
C ALA A 162 -11.03 16.53 -12.74
N TRP A 163 -12.15 16.54 -12.01
CA TRP A 163 -13.13 17.63 -12.08
C TRP A 163 -12.55 18.98 -11.63
N LEU A 164 -11.85 19.03 -10.49
CA LEU A 164 -11.18 20.26 -10.03
C LEU A 164 -10.13 20.74 -11.03
N ILE A 165 -9.35 19.84 -11.61
CA ILE A 165 -8.30 20.16 -12.57
C ILE A 165 -8.91 20.74 -13.85
N MET A 166 -10.02 20.18 -14.33
CA MET A 166 -10.70 20.65 -15.53
C MET A 166 -11.32 22.04 -15.33
N GLN A 167 -11.91 22.31 -14.16
CA GLN A 167 -12.60 23.57 -13.89
C GLN A 167 -11.63 24.71 -13.51
N TYR A 168 -10.61 24.42 -12.73
CA TYR A 168 -9.78 25.43 -12.07
C TYR A 168 -8.28 25.25 -12.29
N GLY A 169 -7.87 24.20 -13.00
CA GLY A 169 -6.46 23.84 -13.21
C GLY A 169 -5.87 23.02 -12.08
N TRP A 170 -4.76 22.31 -12.37
CA TRP A 170 -4.11 21.41 -11.43
C TRP A 170 -3.56 22.09 -10.17
N ARG A 171 -3.11 23.36 -10.30
CA ARG A 171 -2.62 24.13 -9.14
C ARG A 171 -3.70 24.34 -8.08
N VAL A 172 -4.91 24.75 -8.53
CA VAL A 172 -6.04 24.95 -7.60
C VAL A 172 -6.45 23.64 -6.97
N ALA A 173 -6.47 22.54 -7.72
CA ALA A 173 -6.77 21.22 -7.16
C ALA A 173 -5.80 20.85 -6.03
N PHE A 174 -4.49 21.10 -6.19
CA PHE A 174 -3.47 20.84 -5.17
C PHE A 174 -3.64 21.74 -3.94
N VAL A 175 -3.95 23.02 -4.14
CA VAL A 175 -4.24 23.94 -3.02
C VAL A 175 -5.47 23.49 -2.24
N VAL A 176 -6.56 23.13 -2.92
CA VAL A 176 -7.80 22.67 -2.27
C VAL A 176 -7.54 21.45 -1.40
N LEU A 177 -6.83 20.46 -1.93
CA LEU A 177 -6.49 19.24 -1.17
C LEU A 177 -5.55 19.55 0.01
N GLY A 178 -4.56 20.40 -0.19
CA GLY A 178 -3.69 20.87 0.88
C GLY A 178 -4.47 21.59 2.00
N VAL A 179 -5.42 22.44 1.66
CA VAL A 179 -6.29 23.10 2.63
C VAL A 179 -7.17 22.09 3.37
N VAL A 180 -7.79 21.14 2.67
CA VAL A 180 -8.58 20.06 3.27
C VAL A 180 -7.76 19.25 4.26
N GLY A 181 -6.52 18.92 3.91
CA GLY A 181 -5.60 18.23 4.82
C GLY A 181 -5.24 19.06 6.07
N CYS A 182 -4.96 20.36 5.90
CA CYS A 182 -4.72 21.24 7.03
C CYS A 182 -5.93 21.35 7.98
N LEU A 183 -7.14 21.45 7.42
CA LEU A 183 -8.39 21.43 8.22
C LEU A 183 -8.56 20.11 8.96
N TRP A 184 -8.27 19.01 8.32
CA TRP A 184 -8.27 17.70 8.96
C TRP A 184 -7.26 17.65 10.11
N ALA A 185 -6.04 18.13 9.90
CA ALA A 185 -4.98 18.14 10.93
C ALA A 185 -5.37 18.97 12.16
N ALA A 186 -5.99 20.13 11.95
CA ALA A 186 -6.53 20.95 13.03
C ALA A 186 -7.65 20.21 13.79
N ALA A 187 -8.60 19.61 13.08
CA ALA A 187 -9.66 18.81 13.66
C ALA A 187 -9.11 17.60 14.44
N TRP A 188 -8.10 16.91 13.89
CA TRP A 188 -7.43 15.80 14.56
C TRP A 188 -6.77 16.23 15.87
N PHE A 189 -6.04 17.33 15.85
CA PHE A 189 -5.35 17.84 17.05
C PHE A 189 -6.32 18.20 18.18
N VAL A 190 -7.49 18.72 17.83
CA VAL A 190 -8.55 19.04 18.81
C VAL A 190 -9.25 17.76 19.28
N ALA A 191 -9.59 16.87 18.36
CA ALA A 191 -10.37 15.66 18.66
C ALA A 191 -9.54 14.57 19.35
N TYR A 192 -8.24 14.41 19.03
CA TYR A 192 -7.46 13.33 19.64
C TYR A 192 -7.02 13.68 21.07
N PRO A 193 -7.34 12.84 22.09
CA PRO A 193 -7.07 13.16 23.49
C PRO A 193 -5.59 13.34 23.80
N ALA A 194 -5.26 14.36 24.62
CA ALA A 194 -3.88 14.68 25.01
C ALA A 194 -3.24 13.65 25.95
N HIS A 195 -4.05 12.85 26.65
CA HIS A 195 -3.61 11.92 27.68
C HIS A 195 -3.41 10.49 27.18
N ASP A 196 -3.42 10.28 25.87
CA ASP A 196 -3.08 8.97 25.30
C ASP A 196 -1.57 8.78 25.47
N ARG A 197 -1.17 8.26 26.65
CA ARG A 197 0.23 7.91 26.92
C ARG A 197 0.69 6.95 25.84
N PRO A 198 1.91 7.11 25.32
CA PRO A 198 2.48 6.14 24.41
C PRO A 198 2.35 4.76 25.06
N SER A 199 1.49 3.92 24.52
CA SER A 199 1.49 2.50 24.88
C SER A 199 2.92 2.00 24.66
N ALA A 200 3.43 1.19 25.59
CA ALA A 200 4.77 0.62 25.44
C ALA A 200 4.99 0.16 24.00
N PRO A 201 6.17 0.39 23.42
CA PRO A 201 6.41 0.15 21.99
C PRO A 201 5.85 -1.21 21.60
N VAL A 202 4.95 -1.24 20.60
CA VAL A 202 4.48 -2.48 20.00
C VAL A 202 5.70 -3.04 19.26
N GLY A 203 6.48 -3.84 19.95
CA GLY A 203 7.74 -4.37 19.46
C GLY A 203 8.95 -4.12 20.37
N SER A 204 8.79 -3.54 21.59
CA SER A 204 9.83 -3.72 22.61
C SER A 204 9.89 -5.22 22.92
N VAL A 205 10.82 -5.87 22.30
CA VAL A 205 11.24 -7.24 22.63
C VAL A 205 11.70 -7.23 24.09
N SER A 206 10.74 -7.44 25.00
CA SER A 206 11.04 -7.66 26.40
C SER A 206 11.77 -9.00 26.49
N GLY A 207 13.06 -8.90 26.75
CA GLY A 207 13.88 -9.94 27.35
C GLY A 207 14.00 -11.28 26.62
N GLY A 208 15.15 -11.52 25.98
CA GLY A 208 15.69 -12.84 25.79
C GLY A 208 15.30 -13.56 24.48
N GLN A 209 16.10 -13.40 23.51
CA GLN A 209 16.24 -13.89 22.14
C GLN A 209 15.78 -12.84 21.11
N GLY A 210 16.73 -12.07 20.58
CA GLY A 210 16.50 -11.07 19.54
C GLY A 210 16.02 -11.70 18.23
N LEU A 211 15.26 -10.93 17.45
CA LEU A 211 14.98 -11.25 16.05
C LEU A 211 16.33 -11.55 15.36
N SER A 212 16.51 -12.75 14.87
CA SER A 212 17.65 -13.09 14.05
C SER A 212 17.23 -13.08 12.58
N LEU A 213 17.78 -12.14 11.82
CA LEU A 213 17.53 -12.09 10.38
C LEU A 213 18.20 -13.24 9.61
N ARG A 214 19.22 -13.87 10.19
CA ARG A 214 20.01 -14.90 9.50
C ARG A 214 19.21 -16.13 9.07
N PRO A 215 18.36 -16.77 9.92
CA PRO A 215 17.52 -17.88 9.48
C PRO A 215 16.49 -17.43 8.43
N LEU A 216 15.92 -16.23 8.61
CA LEU A 216 14.96 -15.65 7.68
C LEU A 216 15.56 -15.46 6.29
N LEU A 217 16.75 -14.82 6.21
CA LEU A 217 17.47 -14.56 4.96
C LEU A 217 17.94 -15.84 4.25
N ARG A 218 18.11 -16.94 4.97
CA ARG A 218 18.46 -18.25 4.40
C ARG A 218 17.24 -19.04 3.93
N SER A 219 16.03 -18.64 4.33
CA SER A 219 14.82 -19.36 3.97
C SER A 219 14.41 -19.10 2.52
N ARG A 220 14.40 -20.16 1.71
CA ARG A 220 13.86 -20.10 0.34
C ARG A 220 12.39 -19.75 0.33
N SER A 221 11.60 -20.32 1.26
CA SER A 221 10.16 -20.03 1.37
C SER A 221 9.89 -18.55 1.65
N PHE A 222 10.72 -17.92 2.50
CA PHE A 222 10.61 -16.49 2.79
C PHE A 222 10.83 -15.65 1.53
N TRP A 223 11.94 -15.89 0.81
CA TRP A 223 12.25 -15.12 -0.40
C TRP A 223 11.22 -15.32 -1.53
N CYS A 224 10.58 -16.48 -1.60
CA CYS A 224 9.49 -16.69 -2.54
C CYS A 224 8.24 -15.86 -2.21
N VAL A 225 7.90 -15.73 -0.92
CA VAL A 225 6.81 -14.84 -0.46
C VAL A 225 7.18 -13.38 -0.70
N VAL A 226 8.43 -12.98 -0.43
CA VAL A 226 8.93 -11.63 -0.74
C VAL A 226 8.88 -11.37 -2.25
N GLY A 227 9.32 -12.29 -3.09
CA GLY A 227 9.28 -12.17 -4.56
C GLY A 227 7.86 -12.00 -5.09
N ALA A 228 6.91 -12.81 -4.62
CA ALA A 228 5.49 -12.65 -4.97
C ALA A 228 4.94 -11.29 -4.55
N GLN A 229 5.32 -10.79 -3.36
CA GLN A 229 4.93 -9.46 -2.91
C GLN A 229 5.54 -8.34 -3.76
N CYS A 230 6.81 -8.47 -4.15
CA CYS A 230 7.51 -7.51 -5.00
C CYS A 230 6.84 -7.36 -6.36
N THR A 231 6.51 -8.47 -7.01
CA THR A 231 5.88 -8.45 -8.34
C THR A 231 4.46 -7.88 -8.30
N GLY A 232 3.69 -8.24 -7.26
CA GLY A 232 2.36 -7.66 -7.04
C GLY A 232 2.43 -6.16 -6.77
N ASN A 233 3.37 -5.69 -5.94
CA ASN A 233 3.56 -4.26 -5.66
C ASN A 233 4.06 -3.49 -6.88
N TYR A 234 4.94 -4.08 -7.71
CA TYR A 234 5.34 -3.48 -8.98
C TYR A 234 4.11 -3.17 -9.85
N ALA A 235 3.24 -4.18 -10.06
CA ALA A 235 2.01 -3.99 -10.81
C ALA A 235 1.05 -2.99 -10.14
N ASN A 236 0.95 -2.99 -8.82
CA ASN A 236 0.11 -2.06 -8.07
C ASN A 236 0.55 -0.60 -8.26
N PHE A 237 1.85 -0.31 -8.12
CA PHE A 237 2.35 1.06 -8.32
C PHE A 237 2.27 1.51 -9.79
N LEU A 238 2.47 0.59 -10.75
CA LEU A 238 2.22 0.88 -12.16
C LEU A 238 0.78 1.36 -12.37
N MET A 239 -0.20 0.57 -11.92
CA MET A 239 -1.62 0.87 -12.09
C MET A 239 -1.99 2.19 -11.41
N MET A 240 -1.51 2.40 -10.18
CA MET A 240 -1.82 3.61 -9.41
C MET A 240 -1.30 4.89 -10.07
N THR A 241 -0.16 4.82 -10.75
CA THR A 241 0.52 6.03 -11.25
C THR A 241 0.26 6.31 -12.72
N TRP A 242 0.13 5.29 -13.57
CA TRP A 242 0.09 5.46 -15.02
C TRP A 242 -1.27 5.25 -15.67
N VAL A 243 -2.26 4.65 -14.98
CA VAL A 243 -3.59 4.40 -15.58
C VAL A 243 -4.27 5.68 -16.08
N PRO A 244 -4.34 6.79 -15.31
CA PRO A 244 -4.96 8.02 -15.86
C PRO A 244 -4.24 8.53 -17.10
N THR A 245 -2.90 8.54 -17.10
CA THR A 245 -2.09 8.96 -18.26
C THR A 245 -2.31 8.03 -19.46
N TYR A 246 -2.38 6.71 -19.23
CA TYR A 246 -2.68 5.73 -20.27
C TYR A 246 -4.05 5.98 -20.93
N LEU A 247 -5.10 6.23 -20.15
CA LEU A 247 -6.44 6.50 -20.66
C LEU A 247 -6.49 7.78 -21.50
N VAL A 248 -5.80 8.83 -21.05
CA VAL A 248 -5.71 10.10 -21.80
C VAL A 248 -4.91 9.93 -23.08
N SER A 249 -3.72 9.33 -23.01
CA SER A 249 -2.79 9.27 -24.14
C SER A 249 -3.17 8.25 -25.21
N THR A 250 -3.77 7.13 -24.82
CA THR A 250 -4.08 5.99 -25.72
C THR A 250 -5.50 6.03 -26.26
N LEU A 251 -6.47 6.38 -25.38
CA LEU A 251 -7.88 6.45 -25.77
C LEU A 251 -8.33 7.86 -26.13
N HIS A 252 -7.41 8.82 -26.10
CA HIS A 252 -7.70 10.24 -26.35
C HIS A 252 -8.90 10.78 -25.55
N MET A 253 -9.12 10.18 -24.35
CA MET A 253 -10.17 10.63 -23.43
C MET A 253 -9.81 12.00 -22.89
N ASP A 254 -10.82 12.84 -22.70
CA ASP A 254 -10.64 14.04 -21.90
C ASP A 254 -10.35 13.67 -20.42
N LEU A 255 -9.81 14.61 -19.70
CA LEU A 255 -9.34 14.38 -18.32
C LEU A 255 -10.48 13.96 -17.38
N LEU A 256 -11.68 14.52 -17.58
CA LEU A 256 -12.86 14.23 -16.75
C LEU A 256 -13.31 12.78 -16.92
N HIS A 257 -13.47 12.32 -18.18
CA HIS A 257 -13.84 10.94 -18.45
C HIS A 257 -12.73 9.96 -18.01
N SER A 258 -11.46 10.31 -18.20
CA SER A 258 -10.33 9.51 -17.69
C SER A 258 -10.38 9.38 -16.17
N GLY A 259 -10.63 10.47 -15.44
CA GLY A 259 -10.75 10.46 -13.99
C GLY A 259 -11.95 9.64 -13.49
N ALA A 260 -13.13 9.82 -14.11
CA ALA A 260 -14.32 9.06 -13.78
C ALA A 260 -14.15 7.55 -14.05
N ASN A 261 -13.57 7.18 -15.19
CA ASN A 261 -13.30 5.80 -15.55
C ASN A 261 -12.26 5.16 -14.61
N THR A 262 -11.22 5.91 -14.25
CA THR A 262 -10.24 5.47 -13.26
C THR A 262 -10.89 5.23 -11.89
N ALA A 263 -11.79 6.11 -11.46
CA ALA A 263 -12.54 5.94 -10.20
C ALA A 263 -13.41 4.68 -10.23
N ILE A 264 -14.11 4.43 -11.34
CA ILE A 264 -14.90 3.20 -11.52
C ILE A 264 -14.02 1.97 -11.44
N CYS A 265 -12.84 2.00 -12.08
CA CYS A 265 -11.88 0.89 -12.01
C CYS A 265 -11.43 0.61 -10.57
N TYR A 266 -11.14 1.63 -9.75
CA TYR A 266 -10.76 1.44 -8.34
C TYR A 266 -11.90 0.86 -7.50
N LEU A 267 -13.14 1.33 -7.68
CA LEU A 267 -14.30 0.80 -6.96
C LEU A 267 -14.61 -0.63 -7.38
N ALA A 268 -14.59 -0.91 -8.68
CA ALA A 268 -14.76 -2.27 -9.21
C ALA A 268 -13.65 -3.20 -8.70
N ALA A 269 -12.39 -2.76 -8.69
CA ALA A 269 -11.27 -3.52 -8.14
C ALA A 269 -11.46 -3.83 -6.65
N ALA A 270 -11.96 -2.89 -5.85
CA ALA A 270 -12.29 -3.13 -4.44
C ALA A 270 -13.34 -4.25 -4.29
N CYS A 271 -14.43 -4.19 -5.05
CA CYS A 271 -15.47 -5.23 -5.04
C CYS A 271 -14.92 -6.58 -5.50
N LEU A 272 -14.15 -6.61 -6.60
CA LEU A 272 -13.55 -7.83 -7.15
C LEU A 272 -12.54 -8.44 -6.19
N SER A 273 -11.72 -7.64 -5.51
CA SER A 273 -10.76 -8.12 -4.54
C SER A 273 -11.43 -8.74 -3.32
N MET A 274 -12.52 -8.14 -2.82
CA MET A 274 -13.30 -8.70 -1.71
C MET A 274 -13.97 -10.02 -2.10
N ALA A 275 -14.60 -10.07 -3.26
CA ALA A 275 -15.22 -11.30 -3.78
C ALA A 275 -14.17 -12.40 -4.01
N GLY A 276 -13.04 -12.05 -4.62
CA GLY A 276 -11.92 -12.96 -4.86
C GLY A 276 -11.31 -13.51 -3.57
N SER A 277 -11.05 -12.64 -2.59
CA SER A 277 -10.53 -13.06 -1.29
C SER A 277 -11.50 -14.01 -0.56
N ARG A 278 -12.82 -13.71 -0.61
CA ARG A 278 -13.86 -14.62 -0.05
C ARG A 278 -13.89 -15.97 -0.76
N ALA A 279 -13.83 -15.97 -2.10
CA ALA A 279 -13.76 -17.20 -2.89
C ALA A 279 -12.47 -18.00 -2.57
N GLY A 280 -11.34 -17.32 -2.42
CA GLY A 280 -10.07 -17.92 -2.02
C GLY A 280 -10.16 -18.63 -0.65
N GLU A 281 -10.70 -17.96 0.36
CA GLU A 281 -10.89 -18.55 1.70
C GLU A 281 -11.89 -19.72 1.67
N TRP A 282 -12.94 -19.65 0.86
CA TRP A 282 -13.89 -20.74 0.68
C TRP A 282 -13.24 -21.99 0.03
N ILE A 283 -12.40 -21.78 -0.99
CA ILE A 283 -11.61 -22.85 -1.63
C ILE A 283 -10.65 -23.48 -0.59
N LEU A 284 -9.97 -22.64 0.20
CA LEU A 284 -9.05 -23.10 1.25
C LEU A 284 -9.76 -23.96 2.30
N ALA A 285 -10.93 -23.52 2.76
CA ALA A 285 -11.73 -24.26 3.74
C ALA A 285 -12.13 -25.66 3.25
N ARG A 286 -12.35 -25.82 1.93
CA ARG A 286 -12.70 -27.11 1.32
C ARG A 286 -11.49 -27.99 0.95
N SER A 287 -10.35 -27.39 0.68
CA SER A 287 -9.14 -28.12 0.20
C SER A 287 -8.28 -28.67 1.34
N GLY A 288 -8.70 -28.50 2.61
CA GLY A 288 -7.86 -28.76 3.76
C GLY A 288 -6.81 -27.65 3.96
N ASN A 289 -6.82 -27.04 5.14
CA ASN A 289 -5.93 -25.92 5.47
C ASN A 289 -4.45 -26.33 5.49
N GLY A 290 -3.77 -26.18 4.38
CA GLY A 290 -2.34 -26.42 4.26
C GLY A 290 -1.62 -25.33 3.50
N ILE A 291 -0.36 -25.10 3.82
CA ILE A 291 0.57 -24.16 3.12
C ILE A 291 0.45 -24.30 1.59
N GLY A 292 0.28 -25.54 1.09
CA GLY A 292 0.12 -25.84 -0.32
C GLY A 292 -1.14 -25.25 -0.97
N ALA A 293 -2.24 -25.10 -0.22
CA ALA A 293 -3.48 -24.56 -0.74
C ALA A 293 -3.38 -23.03 -0.90
N ARG A 294 -2.94 -22.30 0.14
CA ARG A 294 -2.85 -20.84 0.11
C ARG A 294 -1.84 -20.32 -0.93
N ARG A 295 -0.69 -20.97 -1.11
CA ARG A 295 0.26 -20.58 -2.16
C ARG A 295 -0.32 -20.70 -3.56
N ARG A 296 -1.20 -21.70 -3.82
CA ARG A 296 -1.90 -21.85 -5.10
C ARG A 296 -2.89 -20.70 -5.35
N VAL A 297 -3.57 -20.23 -4.30
CA VAL A 297 -4.47 -19.08 -4.38
C VAL A 297 -3.68 -17.80 -4.69
N VAL A 298 -2.52 -17.57 -4.05
CA VAL A 298 -1.62 -16.45 -4.38
C VAL A 298 -1.18 -16.52 -5.84
N ALA A 299 -0.70 -17.69 -6.28
CA ALA A 299 -0.26 -17.90 -7.66
C ALA A 299 -1.40 -17.68 -8.66
N PHE A 300 -2.61 -18.13 -8.36
CA PHE A 300 -3.79 -17.92 -9.20
C PHE A 300 -4.10 -16.42 -9.36
N PHE A 301 -4.16 -15.65 -8.26
CA PHE A 301 -4.42 -14.21 -8.35
C PHE A 301 -3.30 -13.47 -9.09
N LEU A 302 -2.02 -13.80 -8.86
CA LEU A 302 -0.92 -13.22 -9.63
C LEU A 302 -1.03 -13.61 -11.13
N SER A 303 -1.38 -14.85 -11.45
CA SER A 303 -1.59 -15.24 -12.83
C SER A 303 -2.76 -14.48 -13.49
N LEU A 304 -3.81 -14.18 -12.72
CA LEU A 304 -4.94 -13.39 -13.22
C LEU A 304 -4.53 -11.94 -13.55
N VAL A 305 -3.53 -11.38 -12.87
CA VAL A 305 -2.99 -10.04 -13.21
C VAL A 305 -2.40 -10.03 -14.62
N MET A 306 -1.96 -11.17 -15.16
CA MET A 306 -1.43 -11.23 -16.53
C MET A 306 -2.44 -10.81 -17.60
N VAL A 307 -3.72 -10.69 -17.25
CA VAL A 307 -4.74 -10.14 -18.15
C VAL A 307 -4.37 -8.76 -18.69
N VAL A 308 -3.48 -8.01 -18.02
CA VAL A 308 -2.94 -6.73 -18.53
C VAL A 308 -2.27 -6.88 -19.91
N ALA A 309 -1.76 -8.05 -20.25
CA ALA A 309 -1.18 -8.31 -21.58
C ALA A 309 -2.22 -8.26 -22.72
N VAL A 310 -3.51 -8.30 -22.40
CA VAL A 310 -4.62 -8.17 -23.36
C VAL A 310 -4.93 -6.71 -23.67
N LEU A 311 -4.52 -5.74 -22.81
CA LEU A 311 -4.80 -4.32 -23.00
C LEU A 311 -4.43 -3.77 -24.39
N PRO A 312 -3.29 -4.15 -25.00
CA PRO A 312 -2.96 -3.71 -26.35
C PRO A 312 -3.93 -4.19 -27.44
N LEU A 313 -4.75 -5.21 -27.18
CA LEU A 313 -5.72 -5.77 -28.10
C LEU A 313 -7.13 -5.20 -27.91
N CYS A 314 -7.36 -4.52 -26.78
CA CYS A 314 -8.64 -3.89 -26.45
C CYS A 314 -8.83 -2.63 -27.29
N THR A 315 -10.01 -2.48 -27.88
CA THR A 315 -10.36 -1.36 -28.75
C THR A 315 -11.40 -0.44 -28.14
N THR A 316 -12.18 -0.94 -27.20
CA THR A 316 -13.25 -0.16 -26.53
C THR A 316 -12.86 0.24 -25.13
N ALA A 317 -13.37 1.38 -24.67
CA ALA A 317 -13.15 1.85 -23.29
C ALA A 317 -13.67 0.83 -22.26
N LEU A 318 -14.79 0.16 -22.55
CA LEU A 318 -15.40 -0.81 -21.64
C LEU A 318 -14.50 -2.05 -21.45
N GLU A 319 -13.91 -2.56 -22.55
CA GLU A 319 -12.95 -3.67 -22.47
C GLU A 319 -11.72 -3.29 -21.61
N ILE A 320 -11.15 -2.12 -21.88
CA ILE A 320 -9.99 -1.61 -21.13
C ILE A 320 -10.31 -1.45 -19.64
N MET A 321 -11.46 -0.84 -19.32
CA MET A 321 -11.90 -0.69 -17.94
C MET A 321 -12.13 -2.05 -17.25
N GLY A 322 -12.72 -3.00 -17.97
CA GLY A 322 -12.94 -4.36 -17.47
C GLY A 322 -11.62 -5.07 -17.14
N VAL A 323 -10.65 -5.02 -18.06
CA VAL A 323 -9.31 -5.60 -17.86
C VAL A 323 -8.56 -4.92 -16.72
N LEU A 324 -8.56 -3.57 -16.66
CA LEU A 324 -7.92 -2.82 -15.58
C LEU A 324 -8.54 -3.14 -14.22
N SER A 325 -9.88 -3.15 -14.14
CA SER A 325 -10.60 -3.47 -12.90
C SER A 325 -10.28 -4.87 -12.40
N LEU A 326 -10.26 -5.85 -13.30
CA LEU A 326 -9.92 -7.24 -13.00
C LEU A 326 -8.47 -7.38 -12.54
N ALA A 327 -7.53 -6.75 -13.24
CA ALA A 327 -6.12 -6.76 -12.87
C ALA A 327 -5.88 -6.12 -11.50
N MET A 328 -6.43 -4.93 -11.27
CA MET A 328 -6.30 -4.23 -9.98
C MET A 328 -6.93 -5.03 -8.83
N GLY A 329 -8.12 -5.63 -9.04
CA GLY A 329 -8.77 -6.48 -8.05
C GLY A 329 -7.95 -7.73 -7.73
N ALA A 330 -7.38 -8.36 -8.75
CA ALA A 330 -6.49 -9.51 -8.60
C ALA A 330 -5.19 -9.16 -7.85
N ILE A 331 -4.59 -7.99 -8.13
CA ILE A 331 -3.41 -7.49 -7.40
C ILE A 331 -3.71 -7.39 -5.90
N ILE A 332 -4.81 -6.72 -5.53
CA ILE A 332 -5.18 -6.50 -4.12
C ILE A 332 -5.43 -7.84 -3.43
N ALA A 333 -6.15 -8.75 -4.08
CA ALA A 333 -6.42 -10.10 -3.55
C ALA A 333 -5.13 -10.92 -3.40
N ALA A 334 -4.21 -10.84 -4.36
CA ALA A 334 -2.91 -11.51 -4.31
C ALA A 334 -2.06 -11.01 -3.14
N LEU A 335 -1.91 -9.69 -3.00
CA LEU A 335 -1.12 -9.07 -1.94
C LEU A 335 -1.66 -9.42 -0.55
N GLY A 336 -2.99 -9.35 -0.35
CA GLY A 336 -3.63 -9.70 0.91
C GLY A 336 -3.48 -11.18 1.25
N THR A 337 -3.68 -12.08 0.28
CA THR A 337 -3.52 -13.53 0.47
C THR A 337 -2.06 -13.91 0.75
N ASN A 338 -1.10 -13.20 0.12
CA ASN A 338 0.32 -13.42 0.33
C ASN A 338 0.77 -13.00 1.75
N MET A 339 0.17 -11.94 2.32
CA MET A 339 0.36 -11.56 3.72
C MET A 339 -0.13 -12.67 4.67
N ALA A 340 -1.28 -13.26 4.38
CA ALA A 340 -1.79 -14.39 5.16
C ALA A 340 -0.89 -15.63 5.03
N LEU A 341 -0.33 -15.88 3.83
CA LEU A 341 0.65 -16.95 3.61
C LEU A 341 1.93 -16.75 4.43
N LEU A 342 2.45 -15.51 4.50
CA LEU A 342 3.58 -15.17 5.36
C LEU A 342 3.31 -15.53 6.83
N ALA A 343 2.12 -15.16 7.33
CA ALA A 343 1.72 -15.44 8.70
C ALA A 343 1.57 -16.95 9.00
N GLU A 344 1.20 -17.77 8.02
CA GLU A 344 1.12 -19.22 8.15
C GLU A 344 2.50 -19.89 8.13
N LEU A 345 3.43 -19.37 7.35
CA LEU A 345 4.78 -19.92 7.19
C LEU A 345 5.72 -19.59 8.35
N LEU A 346 5.45 -18.50 9.09
CA LEU A 346 6.28 -18.06 10.20
C LEU A 346 5.96 -18.86 11.48
N VAL A 347 6.96 -19.57 12.00
CA VAL A 347 6.82 -20.39 13.20
C VAL A 347 6.62 -19.50 14.44
N GLU A 348 7.47 -18.50 14.63
CA GLU A 348 7.39 -17.61 15.78
C GLU A 348 6.49 -16.39 15.49
N ARG A 349 5.20 -16.54 15.72
CA ARG A 349 4.19 -15.49 15.46
C ARG A 349 4.44 -14.17 16.18
N ARG A 350 5.22 -14.18 17.27
CA ARG A 350 5.63 -12.95 17.99
C ARG A 350 6.44 -11.99 17.11
N TYR A 351 7.15 -12.49 16.09
CA TYR A 351 7.94 -11.68 15.16
C TYR A 351 7.19 -11.32 13.87
N LEU A 352 5.91 -11.68 13.74
CA LEU A 352 5.13 -11.46 12.51
C LEU A 352 5.17 -10.00 12.04
N GLY A 353 5.05 -9.05 12.96
CA GLY A 353 5.10 -7.62 12.62
C GLY A 353 6.44 -7.21 12.02
N SER A 354 7.55 -7.63 12.62
CA SER A 354 8.91 -7.32 12.13
C SER A 354 9.20 -7.97 10.79
N VAL A 355 8.81 -9.24 10.62
CA VAL A 355 9.00 -9.99 9.37
C VAL A 355 8.14 -9.42 8.24
N THR A 356 6.90 -9.04 8.54
CA THR A 356 6.01 -8.34 7.60
C THR A 356 6.59 -7.00 7.21
N GLY A 357 7.09 -6.21 8.17
CA GLY A 357 7.73 -4.93 7.91
C GLY A 357 8.95 -5.08 6.99
N PHE A 358 9.78 -6.08 7.22
CA PHE A 358 10.93 -6.39 6.36
C PHE A 358 10.49 -6.75 4.93
N MET A 359 9.50 -7.63 4.77
CA MET A 359 8.94 -7.99 3.47
C MET A 359 8.37 -6.76 2.74
N LEU A 360 7.59 -5.92 3.42
CA LEU A 360 7.01 -4.70 2.85
C LEU A 360 8.09 -3.69 2.44
N THR A 361 9.17 -3.58 3.19
CA THR A 361 10.31 -2.74 2.84
C THR A 361 10.89 -3.17 1.49
N PHE A 362 11.20 -4.45 1.32
CA PHE A 362 11.71 -4.95 0.03
C PHE A 362 10.71 -4.77 -1.10
N SER A 363 9.46 -5.13 -0.87
CA SER A 363 8.44 -5.09 -1.93
C SER A 363 8.09 -3.66 -2.35
N ASN A 364 8.05 -2.71 -1.44
CA ASN A 364 7.86 -1.31 -1.77
C ASN A 364 9.07 -0.76 -2.53
N GLY A 365 10.31 -1.11 -2.11
CA GLY A 365 11.53 -0.71 -2.82
C GLY A 365 11.53 -1.13 -4.29
N ILE A 366 11.10 -2.36 -4.59
CA ILE A 366 10.95 -2.84 -5.98
C ILE A 366 9.76 -2.14 -6.67
N GLY A 367 8.65 -1.96 -5.96
CA GLY A 367 7.46 -1.29 -6.51
C GLY A 367 7.72 0.15 -6.95
N ILE A 368 8.57 0.89 -6.23
CA ILE A 368 8.98 2.27 -6.57
C ILE A 368 9.63 2.36 -7.96
N LEU A 369 10.27 1.29 -8.43
CA LEU A 369 10.88 1.25 -9.74
C LEU A 369 9.85 1.21 -10.89
N ALA A 370 8.61 0.79 -10.63
CA ALA A 370 7.59 0.62 -11.66
C ALA A 370 7.26 1.91 -12.42
N PRO A 371 7.01 3.07 -11.80
CA PRO A 371 6.77 4.31 -12.54
C PRO A 371 7.97 4.74 -13.38
N VAL A 372 9.19 4.56 -12.87
CA VAL A 372 10.43 4.90 -13.58
C VAL A 372 10.64 3.99 -14.79
N ALA A 373 10.58 2.67 -14.58
CA ALA A 373 10.72 1.68 -15.65
C ALA A 373 9.69 1.90 -16.77
N THR A 374 8.44 2.22 -16.38
CA THR A 374 7.37 2.55 -17.33
C THR A 374 7.73 3.77 -18.17
N GLY A 375 8.23 4.84 -17.54
CA GLY A 375 8.66 6.04 -18.26
C GLY A 375 9.74 5.75 -19.30
N TYR A 376 10.74 4.94 -18.97
CA TYR A 376 11.79 4.52 -19.92
C TYR A 376 11.24 3.63 -21.04
N LEU A 377 10.37 2.66 -20.71
CA LEU A 377 9.79 1.76 -21.71
C LEU A 377 8.92 2.52 -22.70
N VAL A 378 8.07 3.44 -22.24
CA VAL A 378 7.24 4.26 -23.11
C VAL A 378 8.09 5.20 -23.96
N ALA A 379 9.15 5.80 -23.39
CA ALA A 379 10.08 6.64 -24.15
C ALA A 379 10.80 5.87 -25.26
N ALA A 380 11.17 4.62 -25.01
CA ALA A 380 11.87 3.78 -25.97
C ALA A 380 10.96 3.20 -27.07
N THR A 381 9.69 2.90 -26.76
CA THR A 381 8.77 2.19 -27.66
C THR A 381 7.69 3.07 -28.27
N GLY A 382 7.50 4.28 -27.75
CA GLY A 382 6.46 5.22 -28.18
C GLY A 382 5.03 4.83 -27.74
N ASN A 383 4.85 3.71 -27.03
CA ASN A 383 3.53 3.23 -26.60
C ASN A 383 3.59 2.41 -25.29
N PHE A 384 2.40 2.08 -24.74
CA PHE A 384 2.29 1.31 -23.51
C PHE A 384 2.32 -0.21 -23.70
N HIS A 385 2.36 -0.74 -24.92
CA HIS A 385 2.27 -2.18 -25.17
C HIS A 385 3.39 -2.97 -24.47
N ALA A 386 4.64 -2.48 -24.63
CA ALA A 386 5.80 -3.10 -23.98
C ALA A 386 5.68 -3.09 -22.44
N VAL A 387 5.11 -2.03 -21.87
CA VAL A 387 4.89 -1.92 -20.43
C VAL A 387 4.00 -3.04 -19.91
N PHE A 388 2.88 -3.30 -20.59
CA PHE A 388 1.94 -4.37 -20.19
C PHE A 388 2.54 -5.76 -20.35
N TYR A 389 3.27 -6.02 -21.44
CA TYR A 389 3.95 -7.30 -21.63
C TYR A 389 5.05 -7.54 -20.60
N VAL A 390 5.88 -6.55 -20.33
CA VAL A 390 6.92 -6.64 -19.29
C VAL A 390 6.29 -6.86 -17.92
N THR A 391 5.21 -6.14 -17.60
CA THR A 391 4.48 -6.33 -16.34
C THR A 391 3.91 -7.74 -16.25
N ALA A 392 3.31 -8.26 -17.30
CA ALA A 392 2.80 -9.63 -17.34
C ALA A 392 3.92 -10.66 -17.09
N CYS A 393 5.09 -10.48 -17.70
CA CYS A 393 6.26 -11.34 -17.44
C CYS A 393 6.74 -11.27 -15.99
N ILE A 394 6.80 -10.07 -15.40
CA ILE A 394 7.18 -9.87 -14.00
C ILE A 394 6.19 -10.59 -13.07
N VAL A 395 4.89 -10.42 -13.30
CA VAL A 395 3.86 -11.05 -12.47
C VAL A 395 3.81 -12.55 -12.66
N LEU A 396 4.09 -13.05 -13.88
CA LEU A 396 4.25 -14.49 -14.14
C LEU A 396 5.39 -15.07 -13.31
N ALA A 397 6.54 -14.39 -13.29
CA ALA A 397 7.64 -14.81 -12.42
C ALA A 397 7.23 -14.85 -10.94
N GLY A 398 6.44 -13.87 -10.47
CA GLY A 398 5.84 -13.86 -9.14
C GLY A 398 4.88 -15.02 -8.91
N ALA A 399 4.03 -15.34 -9.86
CA ALA A 399 3.10 -16.47 -9.78
C ALA A 399 3.86 -17.80 -9.70
N LEU A 400 4.90 -17.98 -10.50
CA LEU A 400 5.76 -19.17 -10.48
C LEU A 400 6.51 -19.29 -9.15
N THR A 401 7.06 -18.20 -8.61
CA THR A 401 7.72 -18.23 -7.30
C THR A 401 6.73 -18.56 -6.18
N ALA A 402 5.51 -18.03 -6.22
CA ALA A 402 4.46 -18.38 -5.27
C ALA A 402 4.03 -19.86 -5.38
N TRP A 403 3.92 -20.37 -6.61
CA TRP A 403 3.52 -21.76 -6.86
C TRP A 403 4.59 -22.78 -6.43
N LEU A 404 5.85 -22.55 -6.77
CA LEU A 404 6.94 -23.50 -6.62
C LEU A 404 7.68 -23.40 -5.28
N GLY A 405 7.71 -22.21 -4.69
CA GLY A 405 8.66 -21.86 -3.64
C GLY A 405 8.26 -22.19 -2.21
N PRO A 406 7.10 -21.73 -1.69
CA PRO A 406 6.78 -21.84 -0.26
C PRO A 406 6.37 -23.27 0.09
N ARG A 407 7.30 -24.08 0.61
CA ARG A 407 7.05 -25.50 0.96
C ARG A 407 7.24 -25.79 2.42
N HIS A 408 8.08 -25.01 3.10
CA HIS A 408 8.47 -25.25 4.50
C HIS A 408 8.23 -24.00 5.33
N MET A 409 7.83 -24.18 6.58
CA MET A 409 7.84 -23.12 7.57
C MET A 409 9.25 -22.59 7.77
N PHE A 410 9.38 -21.36 8.23
CA PHE A 410 10.68 -20.73 8.51
C PHE A 410 10.68 -20.05 9.88
N HIS A 411 11.89 -19.93 10.43
CA HIS A 411 12.16 -19.37 11.75
C HIS A 411 12.69 -17.94 11.65
N ALA A 412 12.33 -17.11 12.63
CA ALA A 412 12.81 -15.74 12.80
C ALA A 412 13.67 -15.57 14.06
N ALA A 413 13.94 -16.65 14.83
CA ALA A 413 14.80 -16.66 16.00
C ALA A 413 16.07 -17.49 15.75
N ALA A 414 17.21 -17.06 16.30
CA ALA A 414 18.43 -17.86 16.31
C ALA A 414 18.35 -18.91 17.42
N GLY A 415 18.33 -20.18 17.06
CA GLY A 415 18.62 -21.26 17.99
C GLY A 415 17.46 -22.21 18.30
N HIS A 416 17.43 -23.30 17.53
CA HIS A 416 16.99 -24.63 17.97
C HIS A 416 17.46 -25.71 16.97
N ASP A 417 18.70 -25.59 16.47
CA ASP A 417 19.23 -26.65 15.60
C ASP A 417 19.91 -27.81 16.37
N HIS A 418 19.91 -27.83 17.71
CA HIS A 418 20.63 -28.88 18.45
C HIS A 418 19.90 -29.54 19.64
N ALA A 419 18.61 -29.30 19.86
CA ALA A 419 17.87 -29.95 20.96
C ALA A 419 16.94 -31.12 20.55
N GLY A 420 16.84 -31.41 19.25
CA GLY A 420 15.92 -32.45 18.71
C GLY A 420 16.56 -33.84 18.55
N ASN A 421 17.88 -33.98 18.62
CA ASN A 421 18.53 -35.28 18.37
C ASN A 421 19.02 -36.02 19.62
N GLU A 422 18.97 -35.43 20.81
CA GLU A 422 19.46 -36.12 22.03
C GLU A 422 18.35 -36.85 22.82
N VAL A 423 17.08 -36.59 22.53
CA VAL A 423 15.97 -37.28 23.25
C VAL A 423 15.58 -38.62 22.62
N GLN A 424 16.05 -38.95 21.42
CA GLN A 424 15.76 -40.27 20.80
C GLN A 424 16.88 -41.29 20.96
N GLN A 425 18.02 -40.98 21.57
CA GLN A 425 19.09 -41.95 21.84
C GLN A 425 19.19 -42.38 23.31
N GLY A 426 18.37 -41.82 24.21
CA GLY A 426 18.37 -42.17 25.63
C GLY A 426 17.31 -43.17 26.11
N ALA A 427 16.48 -43.73 25.22
CA ALA A 427 15.40 -44.68 25.57
C ALA A 427 15.65 -46.11 25.01
N GLY A 428 16.89 -46.51 24.88
CA GLY A 428 17.27 -47.83 24.38
C GLY A 428 18.57 -48.36 24.99
N SER A 429 18.63 -48.41 26.34
CA SER A 429 19.61 -49.26 27.07
C SER A 429 19.04 -49.67 28.39
#